data_936b0c50e131a765ee88c9157d42f195
#
_entry.id   936b0c50e131a765ee88c9157d42f195
#
_cell.length_a   1.000
_cell.length_b   1.000
_cell.length_c   1.000
_cell.angle_alpha   90.00
_cell.angle_beta   90.00
_cell.angle_gamma   90.00
#
_symmetry.space_group_name_H-M   'P 1'
#
loop_
_entity.id
_entity.type
_entity.pdbx_description
1 polymer ?
#
loop_
_entity_poly.entity_id
_entity_poly.type
_entity_poly.pdbx_seq_one_letter_code
_entity_poly.pdbx_strand_id
1 'polypeptide(L)'
;MIQEGSDSSPDPMPPEIAALRGGPEPVWIFAYGSLMWDREVPRIAAEPAWLHGYHRRFCLYSYDYRGTRTRPGLTLGLDRGGACRGIVFRLPPERVAEAIDTLWSREMTAPRVYDMRRLPVRTAGGGIPAFAFTVRRDHPDYAGRLTLERTAQIIAVAAGRRGTNRDYLTGTLHHLADLGLADRQLVRLFERVQALASARA
;
A
#
# COMPACT_ATOMS: atom_id res chain seq x y z
N MET A 1 -26.13 20.12 -6.32
CA MET A 1 -25.33 19.94 -7.54
C MET A 1 -24.50 18.67 -7.32
N ILE A 2 -24.95 17.57 -7.90
CA ILE A 2 -24.36 16.23 -7.77
C ILE A 2 -23.18 16.21 -8.73
N GLN A 3 -21.94 16.15 -8.24
CA GLN A 3 -20.82 15.83 -9.11
C GLN A 3 -20.92 14.34 -9.44
N GLU A 4 -21.37 14.09 -10.65
CA GLU A 4 -21.38 12.80 -11.31
C GLU A 4 -19.94 12.29 -11.50
N GLY A 5 -19.77 11.00 -11.23
CA GLY A 5 -18.77 10.14 -11.82
C GLY A 5 -17.32 10.65 -11.78
N SER A 6 -16.56 10.31 -10.74
CA SER A 6 -15.11 10.28 -10.89
C SER A 6 -14.81 9.29 -12.02
N ASP A 7 -14.35 9.81 -13.15
CA ASP A 7 -13.74 9.01 -14.20
C ASP A 7 -12.67 8.12 -13.54
N SER A 8 -12.90 6.81 -13.57
CA SER A 8 -12.02 5.84 -12.91
C SER A 8 -10.76 5.55 -13.74
N SER A 9 -10.52 6.38 -14.76
CA SER A 9 -9.30 6.29 -15.57
C SER A 9 -8.07 6.63 -14.74
N PRO A 10 -6.94 5.93 -14.92
CA PRO A 10 -5.71 6.26 -14.23
C PRO A 10 -5.16 7.61 -14.69
N ASP A 11 -4.49 8.34 -13.79
CA ASP A 11 -3.73 9.54 -14.15
C ASP A 11 -2.72 9.22 -15.28
N PRO A 12 -2.41 10.18 -16.15
CA PRO A 12 -1.40 10.01 -17.19
C PRO A 12 -0.07 9.52 -16.60
N MET A 13 0.52 8.50 -17.22
CA MET A 13 1.81 7.95 -16.79
C MET A 13 2.95 8.92 -17.12
N PRO A 14 3.77 9.33 -16.12
CA PRO A 14 4.92 10.19 -16.37
C PRO A 14 5.92 9.53 -17.35
N PRO A 15 6.62 10.32 -18.19
CA PRO A 15 7.54 9.81 -19.20
C PRO A 15 8.65 8.89 -18.63
N GLU A 16 9.16 9.19 -17.44
CA GLU A 16 10.17 8.39 -16.75
C GLU A 16 9.67 7.00 -16.33
N ILE A 17 8.37 6.87 -16.02
CA ILE A 17 7.74 5.57 -15.71
C ILE A 17 7.40 4.84 -17.01
N ALA A 18 6.88 5.56 -18.01
CA ALA A 18 6.59 5.00 -19.32
C ALA A 18 7.85 4.40 -19.99
N ALA A 19 9.00 5.02 -19.80
CA ALA A 19 10.29 4.54 -20.34
C ALA A 19 10.72 3.18 -19.77
N LEU A 20 10.22 2.76 -18.61
CA LEU A 20 10.51 1.45 -18.04
C LEU A 20 9.99 0.30 -18.92
N ARG A 21 8.95 0.53 -19.71
CA ARG A 21 8.32 -0.49 -20.57
C ARG A 21 9.24 -1.10 -21.62
N GLY A 22 10.25 -0.33 -22.06
CA GLY A 22 11.20 -0.77 -23.09
C GLY A 22 12.66 -0.57 -22.69
N GLY A 23 12.91 -0.24 -21.43
CA GLY A 23 14.25 -0.01 -20.93
C GLY A 23 15.06 -1.30 -20.77
N PRO A 24 16.40 -1.24 -20.91
CA PRO A 24 17.28 -2.40 -20.77
C PRO A 24 17.54 -2.79 -19.30
N GLU A 25 17.26 -1.91 -18.36
CA GLU A 25 17.56 -2.14 -16.94
C GLU A 25 16.51 -3.03 -16.25
N PRO A 26 16.95 -3.88 -15.30
CA PRO A 26 16.01 -4.66 -14.50
C PRO A 26 15.07 -3.76 -13.68
N VAL A 27 13.77 -4.01 -13.75
CA VAL A 27 12.77 -3.28 -12.97
C VAL A 27 12.45 -4.05 -11.71
N TRP A 28 12.71 -3.42 -10.57
CA TRP A 28 12.40 -3.94 -9.24
C TRP A 28 11.28 -3.14 -8.59
N ILE A 29 10.36 -3.85 -7.93
CA ILE A 29 9.23 -3.26 -7.19
C ILE A 29 9.37 -3.60 -5.72
N PHE A 30 9.28 -2.59 -4.84
CA PHE A 30 9.18 -2.80 -3.40
C PHE A 30 7.73 -2.80 -2.97
N ALA A 31 7.28 -3.93 -2.47
CA ALA A 31 5.93 -4.16 -1.96
C ALA A 31 5.91 -4.14 -0.43
N TYR A 32 4.91 -3.47 0.14
CA TYR A 32 4.75 -3.32 1.58
C TYR A 32 3.33 -3.65 2.07
N GLY A 33 2.38 -3.84 1.16
CA GLY A 33 0.96 -4.15 1.38
C GLY A 33 0.50 -5.27 0.48
N SER A 34 -0.69 -5.15 -0.11
CA SER A 34 -1.32 -6.20 -0.92
C SER A 34 -0.46 -6.71 -2.07
N LEU A 35 0.40 -5.89 -2.64
CA LEU A 35 1.35 -6.32 -3.69
C LEU A 35 2.32 -7.42 -3.24
N MET A 36 2.53 -7.63 -1.93
CA MET A 36 3.41 -8.69 -1.45
C MET A 36 2.85 -10.09 -1.75
N TRP A 37 1.51 -10.26 -1.72
CA TRP A 37 0.81 -11.53 -1.96
C TRP A 37 -0.05 -11.53 -3.23
N ASP A 38 -0.04 -10.44 -3.98
CA ASP A 38 -0.71 -10.34 -5.26
C ASP A 38 -0.07 -11.27 -6.29
N ARG A 39 -0.90 -12.02 -7.02
CA ARG A 39 -0.46 -12.96 -8.05
C ARG A 39 -0.64 -12.43 -9.47
N GLU A 40 -1.33 -11.31 -9.65
CA GLU A 40 -1.57 -10.71 -10.97
C GLU A 40 -0.31 -10.04 -11.52
N VAL A 41 0.53 -9.48 -10.61
CA VAL A 41 1.79 -8.86 -11.02
C VAL A 41 2.86 -9.95 -11.18
N PRO A 42 3.37 -10.17 -12.41
CA PRO A 42 4.36 -11.19 -12.69
C PRO A 42 5.69 -10.89 -12.00
N ARG A 43 6.35 -11.93 -11.47
CA ARG A 43 7.64 -11.82 -10.79
C ARG A 43 8.50 -13.05 -11.01
N ILE A 44 9.82 -12.87 -11.19
CA ILE A 44 10.80 -13.95 -11.39
C ILE A 44 11.77 -14.12 -10.21
N ALA A 45 11.85 -13.11 -9.34
CA ALA A 45 12.66 -13.17 -8.11
C ALA A 45 11.96 -12.32 -7.06
N ALA A 46 11.98 -12.78 -5.81
CA ALA A 46 11.41 -12.03 -4.68
C ALA A 46 12.22 -12.34 -3.41
N GLU A 47 12.56 -11.32 -2.65
CA GLU A 47 13.28 -11.46 -1.39
C GLU A 47 12.86 -10.40 -0.37
N PRO A 48 13.03 -10.66 0.93
CA PRO A 48 12.82 -9.66 1.96
C PRO A 48 13.76 -8.47 1.80
N ALA A 49 13.21 -7.26 1.98
CA ALA A 49 13.99 -6.03 1.87
C ALA A 49 13.58 -4.99 2.93
N TRP A 50 14.49 -4.07 3.23
CA TRP A 50 14.27 -2.91 4.05
C TRP A 50 14.26 -1.64 3.20
N LEU A 51 13.24 -0.82 3.39
CA LEU A 51 13.21 0.55 2.89
C LEU A 51 13.32 1.52 4.07
N HIS A 52 14.41 2.27 4.13
CA HIS A 52 14.61 3.31 5.13
C HIS A 52 14.01 4.64 4.68
N GLY A 53 13.61 5.47 5.63
CA GLY A 53 12.97 6.76 5.36
C GLY A 53 11.47 6.68 5.11
N TYR A 54 10.88 5.48 5.12
CA TYR A 54 9.45 5.22 4.97
C TYR A 54 8.98 4.12 5.90
N HIS A 55 7.72 4.16 6.29
CA HIS A 55 7.08 3.08 7.07
C HIS A 55 5.64 2.85 6.58
N ARG A 56 5.15 1.61 6.71
CA ARG A 56 3.74 1.31 6.42
C ARG A 56 2.87 1.75 7.58
N ARG A 57 1.71 2.31 7.26
CA ARG A 57 0.71 2.69 8.25
C ARG A 57 -0.67 2.84 7.62
N PHE A 58 -1.71 2.76 8.42
CA PHE A 58 -3.06 3.13 8.03
C PHE A 58 -3.16 4.65 7.99
N CYS A 59 -3.06 5.25 6.82
CA CYS A 59 -2.98 6.71 6.64
C CYS A 59 -3.75 7.26 5.44
N LEU A 60 -4.53 6.43 4.76
CA LEU A 60 -5.40 6.85 3.67
C LEU A 60 -6.84 6.53 4.03
N TYR A 61 -7.74 7.51 3.92
CA TYR A 61 -9.17 7.27 4.07
C TYR A 61 -9.69 6.38 2.94
N SER A 62 -10.59 5.46 3.29
CA SER A 62 -11.29 4.57 2.37
C SER A 62 -12.79 4.82 2.49
N TYR A 63 -13.38 5.38 1.43
CA TYR A 63 -14.79 5.74 1.40
C TYR A 63 -15.68 4.71 0.70
N ASP A 64 -15.09 3.64 0.17
CA ASP A 64 -15.78 2.60 -0.58
C ASP A 64 -15.38 1.19 -0.13
N TYR A 65 -14.08 0.84 -0.19
CA TYR A 65 -13.63 -0.54 0.07
C TYR A 65 -13.72 -0.96 1.53
N ARG A 66 -13.27 -0.10 2.47
CA ARG A 66 -13.15 -0.41 3.91
C ARG A 66 -13.94 0.53 4.79
N GLY A 67 -14.73 1.41 4.18
CA GLY A 67 -15.61 2.35 4.82
C GLY A 67 -16.64 2.88 3.85
N THR A 68 -17.39 3.90 4.29
CA THR A 68 -18.38 4.65 3.49
C THR A 68 -18.08 6.15 3.59
N ARG A 69 -18.73 6.98 2.79
CA ARG A 69 -18.58 8.45 2.89
C ARG A 69 -18.96 8.99 4.28
N THR A 70 -19.96 8.40 4.92
CA THR A 70 -20.42 8.80 6.27
C THR A 70 -19.59 8.17 7.39
N ARG A 71 -18.91 7.05 7.12
CA ARG A 71 -18.06 6.34 8.08
C ARG A 71 -16.81 5.81 7.35
N PRO A 72 -15.85 6.69 7.06
CA PRO A 72 -14.64 6.29 6.34
C PRO A 72 -13.84 5.25 7.13
N GLY A 73 -13.29 4.29 6.41
CA GLY A 73 -12.26 3.39 6.93
C GLY A 73 -10.86 3.91 6.63
N LEU A 74 -9.86 3.08 6.87
CA LEU A 74 -8.46 3.37 6.55
C LEU A 74 -7.83 2.24 5.74
N THR A 75 -6.93 2.60 4.84
CA THR A 75 -6.07 1.66 4.13
C THR A 75 -4.59 1.98 4.37
N LEU A 76 -3.74 0.97 4.09
CA LEU A 76 -2.29 1.10 4.22
C LEU A 76 -1.73 2.02 3.16
N GLY A 77 -0.76 2.82 3.58
CA GLY A 77 0.13 3.56 2.71
C GLY A 77 1.57 3.51 3.20
N LEU A 78 2.50 3.78 2.32
CA LEU A 78 3.92 3.93 2.63
C LEU A 78 4.20 5.40 2.87
N ASP A 79 4.26 5.79 4.14
CA ASP A 79 4.43 7.17 4.56
C ASP A 79 5.88 7.47 4.95
N ARG A 80 6.30 8.73 4.86
CA ARG A 80 7.66 9.18 5.18
C ARG A 80 7.98 9.02 6.66
N GLY A 81 9.22 8.59 6.93
CA GLY A 81 9.81 8.41 8.26
C GLY A 81 9.98 6.93 8.62
N GLY A 82 10.91 6.63 9.52
CA GLY A 82 11.15 5.27 10.01
C GLY A 82 11.76 4.31 8.99
N ALA A 83 11.35 3.05 9.08
CA ALA A 83 11.75 1.99 8.17
C ALA A 83 10.60 1.01 7.93
N CYS A 84 10.54 0.42 6.75
CA CYS A 84 9.56 -0.58 6.36
C CYS A 84 10.27 -1.86 5.91
N ARG A 85 9.94 -2.99 6.53
CA ARG A 85 10.32 -4.30 6.03
C ARG A 85 9.21 -4.82 5.09
N GLY A 86 9.59 -5.15 3.85
CA GLY A 86 8.70 -5.62 2.82
C GLY A 86 9.35 -6.68 1.96
N ILE A 87 8.82 -6.86 0.76
CA ILE A 87 9.39 -7.74 -0.28
C ILE A 87 9.81 -6.86 -1.45
N VAL A 88 11.03 -7.04 -1.94
CA VAL A 88 11.42 -6.54 -3.25
C VAL A 88 11.33 -7.68 -4.27
N PHE A 89 10.73 -7.42 -5.42
CA PHE A 89 10.64 -8.42 -6.48
C PHE A 89 10.99 -7.82 -7.84
N ARG A 90 11.55 -8.67 -8.71
CA ARG A 90 11.94 -8.30 -10.07
C ARG A 90 10.83 -8.67 -11.06
N LEU A 91 10.55 -7.77 -11.99
CA LEU A 91 9.65 -8.05 -13.10
C LEU A 91 10.38 -8.89 -14.18
N PRO A 92 9.69 -9.85 -14.82
CA PRO A 92 10.24 -10.54 -16.00
C PRO A 92 10.52 -9.53 -17.11
N PRO A 93 11.71 -9.54 -17.73
CA PRO A 93 12.08 -8.56 -18.77
C PRO A 93 11.06 -8.48 -19.92
N GLU A 94 10.54 -9.62 -20.35
CA GLU A 94 9.56 -9.76 -21.43
C GLU A 94 8.14 -9.29 -21.05
N ARG A 95 7.86 -9.08 -19.76
CA ARG A 95 6.54 -8.67 -19.26
C ARG A 95 6.56 -7.34 -18.50
N VAL A 96 7.65 -6.58 -18.59
CA VAL A 96 7.77 -5.29 -17.86
C VAL A 96 6.67 -4.32 -18.29
N ALA A 97 6.39 -4.20 -19.60
CA ALA A 97 5.35 -3.30 -20.10
C ALA A 97 3.98 -3.65 -19.51
N GLU A 98 3.57 -4.90 -19.60
CA GLU A 98 2.30 -5.40 -19.03
C GLU A 98 2.22 -5.18 -17.52
N ALA A 99 3.30 -5.50 -16.79
CA ALA A 99 3.33 -5.33 -15.34
C ALA A 99 3.24 -3.87 -14.91
N ILE A 100 3.93 -2.96 -15.61
CA ILE A 100 3.84 -1.51 -15.33
C ILE A 100 2.43 -0.99 -15.61
N ASP A 101 1.78 -1.43 -16.70
CA ASP A 101 0.41 -1.02 -17.01
C ASP A 101 -0.59 -1.52 -15.98
N THR A 102 -0.45 -2.77 -15.53
CA THR A 102 -1.28 -3.35 -14.46
C THR A 102 -1.10 -2.60 -13.14
N LEU A 103 0.14 -2.34 -12.74
CA LEU A 103 0.45 -1.57 -11.53
C LEU A 103 -0.08 -0.14 -11.62
N TRP A 104 0.09 0.50 -12.78
CA TRP A 104 -0.36 1.87 -12.98
C TRP A 104 -1.88 1.99 -12.93
N SER A 105 -2.61 1.18 -13.65
CA SER A 105 -4.08 1.20 -13.66
C SER A 105 -4.68 0.89 -12.29
N ARG A 106 -4.02 0.05 -11.49
CA ARG A 106 -4.48 -0.35 -10.16
C ARG A 106 -4.19 0.69 -9.07
N GLU A 107 -2.98 1.25 -9.06
CA GLU A 107 -2.51 2.10 -7.95
C GLU A 107 -2.64 3.60 -8.25
N MET A 108 -2.83 3.96 -9.52
CA MET A 108 -2.83 5.36 -9.99
C MET A 108 -4.18 5.83 -10.52
N THR A 109 -5.28 5.30 -9.98
CA THR A 109 -6.63 5.82 -10.25
C THR A 109 -6.72 7.31 -9.89
N ALA A 110 -7.32 8.10 -10.74
CA ALA A 110 -7.47 9.54 -10.55
C ALA A 110 -8.57 9.88 -9.49
N PRO A 111 -8.32 10.87 -8.61
CA PRO A 111 -7.04 11.52 -8.35
C PRO A 111 -6.11 10.57 -7.60
N ARG A 112 -4.87 10.45 -8.06
CA ARG A 112 -3.93 9.47 -7.51
C ARG A 112 -3.51 9.82 -6.09
N VAL A 113 -3.60 8.82 -5.20
CA VAL A 113 -3.18 8.93 -3.79
C VAL A 113 -1.70 8.57 -3.57
N TYR A 114 -1.04 8.04 -4.60
CA TYR A 114 0.36 7.60 -4.54
C TYR A 114 1.22 8.30 -5.59
N ASP A 115 2.53 8.37 -5.29
CA ASP A 115 3.60 8.58 -6.26
C ASP A 115 4.39 7.28 -6.41
N MET A 116 4.71 6.89 -7.63
CA MET A 116 5.67 5.82 -7.91
C MET A 116 7.08 6.40 -7.90
N ARG A 117 7.91 5.99 -6.92
CA ARG A 117 9.25 6.55 -6.69
C ARG A 117 10.32 5.47 -6.77
N ARG A 118 11.43 5.75 -7.44
CA ARG A 118 12.65 4.92 -7.40
C ARG A 118 13.42 5.22 -6.11
N LEU A 119 13.53 4.21 -5.24
CA LEU A 119 14.11 4.34 -3.89
C LEU A 119 15.14 3.24 -3.66
N PRO A 120 16.21 3.50 -2.89
CA PRO A 120 17.16 2.47 -2.51
C PRO A 120 16.55 1.55 -1.45
N VAL A 121 16.43 0.26 -1.74
CA VAL A 121 16.07 -0.77 -0.77
C VAL A 121 17.27 -1.61 -0.42
N ARG A 122 17.33 -2.17 0.79
CA ARG A 122 18.42 -3.00 1.27
C ARG A 122 17.94 -4.44 1.43
N THR A 123 18.60 -5.37 0.77
CA THR A 123 18.42 -6.82 0.88
C THR A 123 19.61 -7.46 1.57
N ALA A 124 19.58 -8.78 1.77
CA ALA A 124 20.75 -9.53 2.25
C ALA A 124 21.92 -9.46 1.27
N GLY A 125 21.65 -9.37 -0.04
CA GLY A 125 22.64 -9.24 -1.10
C GLY A 125 23.16 -7.82 -1.35
N GLY A 126 22.64 -6.81 -0.63
CA GLY A 126 23.05 -5.42 -0.80
C GLY A 126 21.94 -4.44 -1.14
N GLY A 127 22.31 -3.28 -1.68
CA GLY A 127 21.37 -2.24 -2.09
C GLY A 127 20.84 -2.46 -3.49
N ILE A 128 19.52 -2.35 -3.67
CA ILE A 128 18.83 -2.45 -4.96
C ILE A 128 17.98 -1.19 -5.15
N PRO A 129 18.06 -0.49 -6.31
CA PRO A 129 17.10 0.55 -6.63
C PRO A 129 15.77 -0.09 -7.04
N ALA A 130 14.70 0.20 -6.30
CA ALA A 130 13.38 -0.36 -6.56
C ALA A 130 12.31 0.74 -6.61
N PHE A 131 11.25 0.52 -7.36
CA PHE A 131 10.10 1.40 -7.39
C PHE A 131 9.13 1.03 -6.25
N ALA A 132 8.62 2.04 -5.56
CA ALA A 132 7.63 1.90 -4.50
C ALA A 132 6.52 2.93 -4.65
N PHE A 133 5.30 2.56 -4.27
CA PHE A 133 4.15 3.46 -4.22
C PHE A 133 4.12 4.17 -2.87
N THR A 134 4.45 5.46 -2.84
CA THR A 134 4.50 6.28 -1.62
C THR A 134 3.29 7.20 -1.56
N VAL A 135 2.73 7.42 -0.37
CA VAL A 135 1.55 8.29 -0.23
C VAL A 135 1.86 9.74 -0.58
N ARG A 136 0.92 10.37 -1.24
CA ARG A 136 0.87 11.81 -1.44
C ARG A 136 0.23 12.47 -0.22
N ARG A 137 1.04 13.22 0.54
CA ARG A 137 0.57 13.90 1.76
C ARG A 137 -0.29 15.13 1.50
N ASP A 138 -0.27 15.64 0.29
CA ASP A 138 -1.11 16.74 -0.21
C ASP A 138 -2.48 16.26 -0.71
N HIS A 139 -2.70 14.93 -0.81
CA HIS A 139 -3.97 14.39 -1.26
C HIS A 139 -5.06 14.52 -0.18
N PRO A 140 -6.32 14.87 -0.55
CA PRO A 140 -7.44 14.99 0.40
C PRO A 140 -7.70 13.74 1.24
N ASP A 141 -7.46 12.55 0.69
CA ASP A 141 -7.65 11.28 1.38
C ASP A 141 -6.51 10.93 2.34
N TYR A 142 -5.44 11.73 2.39
CA TYR A 142 -4.38 11.52 3.36
C TYR A 142 -4.87 11.89 4.76
N ALA A 143 -5.03 10.88 5.63
CA ALA A 143 -5.55 11.04 6.98
C ALA A 143 -4.56 11.71 7.96
N GLY A 144 -3.35 12.03 7.50
CA GLY A 144 -2.32 12.63 8.35
C GLY A 144 -1.77 11.65 9.40
N ARG A 145 -1.16 12.21 10.44
CA ARG A 145 -0.61 11.43 11.56
C ARG A 145 -1.68 11.21 12.64
N LEU A 146 -2.54 10.24 12.41
CA LEU A 146 -3.49 9.79 13.43
C LEU A 146 -2.75 9.13 14.61
N THR A 147 -3.27 9.32 15.82
CA THR A 147 -2.81 8.57 17.00
C THR A 147 -3.20 7.09 16.87
N LEU A 148 -2.52 6.21 17.61
CA LEU A 148 -2.88 4.79 17.70
C LEU A 148 -4.36 4.62 18.07
N GLU A 149 -4.81 5.35 19.07
CA GLU A 149 -6.19 5.32 19.55
C GLU A 149 -7.19 5.72 18.47
N ARG A 150 -6.95 6.84 17.77
CA ARG A 150 -7.85 7.32 16.72
C ARG A 150 -7.88 6.35 15.53
N THR A 151 -6.74 5.81 15.15
CA THR A 151 -6.65 4.79 14.09
C THR A 151 -7.45 3.54 14.47
N ALA A 152 -7.29 3.06 15.70
CA ALA A 152 -8.02 1.89 16.20
C ALA A 152 -9.52 2.13 16.26
N GLN A 153 -9.97 3.30 16.72
CA GLN A 153 -11.40 3.66 16.75
C GLN A 153 -12.04 3.63 15.36
N ILE A 154 -11.36 4.14 14.34
CA ILE A 154 -11.85 4.12 12.96
C ILE A 154 -11.94 2.66 12.47
N ILE A 155 -10.85 1.90 12.60
CA ILE A 155 -10.77 0.52 12.11
C ILE A 155 -11.79 -0.40 12.80
N ALA A 156 -12.03 -0.18 14.09
CA ALA A 156 -12.96 -1.01 14.89
C ALA A 156 -14.40 -1.00 14.36
N VAL A 157 -14.81 0.07 13.67
CA VAL A 157 -16.23 0.28 13.30
C VAL A 157 -16.49 0.43 11.81
N ALA A 158 -15.47 0.71 11.03
CA ALA A 158 -15.64 0.95 9.60
C ALA A 158 -15.83 -0.35 8.83
N ALA A 159 -16.73 -0.33 7.86
CA ALA A 159 -16.95 -1.40 6.90
C ALA A 159 -17.36 -0.81 5.55
N GLY A 160 -16.91 -1.41 4.47
CA GLY A 160 -17.21 -1.05 3.11
C GLY A 160 -17.54 -2.26 2.25
N ARG A 161 -17.64 -2.08 0.94
CA ARG A 161 -18.06 -3.16 0.02
C ARG A 161 -17.11 -4.35 -0.04
N ARG A 162 -15.85 -4.22 0.39
CA ARG A 162 -14.87 -5.31 0.50
C ARG A 162 -14.71 -5.84 1.92
N GLY A 163 -15.71 -5.63 2.80
CA GLY A 163 -15.73 -6.12 4.17
C GLY A 163 -15.26 -5.10 5.20
N THR A 164 -15.10 -5.56 6.44
CA THR A 164 -14.75 -4.69 7.55
C THR A 164 -13.30 -4.19 7.47
N ASN A 165 -13.02 -3.05 8.07
CA ASN A 165 -11.65 -2.55 8.16
C ASN A 165 -10.81 -3.41 9.14
N ARG A 166 -11.46 -4.08 10.11
CA ARG A 166 -10.82 -5.07 10.99
C ARG A 166 -10.29 -6.26 10.18
N ASP A 167 -11.10 -6.83 9.28
CA ASP A 167 -10.69 -7.96 8.45
C ASP A 167 -9.49 -7.61 7.57
N TYR A 168 -9.44 -6.36 7.07
CA TYR A 168 -8.30 -5.88 6.30
C TYR A 168 -7.01 -5.82 7.15
N LEU A 169 -7.09 -5.31 8.38
CA LEU A 169 -5.94 -5.30 9.31
C LEU A 169 -5.52 -6.74 9.67
N THR A 170 -6.47 -7.61 10.01
CA THR A 170 -6.22 -9.00 10.36
C THR A 170 -5.57 -9.76 9.19
N GLY A 171 -6.15 -9.65 8.00
CA GLY A 171 -5.59 -10.28 6.79
C GLY A 171 -4.19 -9.77 6.46
N THR A 172 -3.93 -8.47 6.64
CA THR A 172 -2.59 -7.90 6.46
C THR A 172 -1.57 -8.53 7.43
N LEU A 173 -1.93 -8.69 8.71
CA LEU A 173 -1.04 -9.31 9.70
C LEU A 173 -0.77 -10.78 9.40
N HIS A 174 -1.79 -11.55 8.96
CA HIS A 174 -1.60 -12.95 8.56
C HIS A 174 -0.61 -13.05 7.40
N HIS A 175 -0.82 -12.29 6.32
CA HIS A 175 0.11 -12.31 5.18
C HIS A 175 1.53 -11.87 5.55
N LEU A 176 1.68 -10.90 6.45
CA LEU A 176 3.01 -10.53 6.95
C LEU A 176 3.66 -11.67 7.73
N ALA A 177 2.90 -12.37 8.57
CA ALA A 177 3.38 -13.53 9.32
C ALA A 177 3.81 -14.68 8.39
N ASP A 178 2.99 -15.00 7.37
CA ASP A 178 3.29 -16.02 6.36
C ASP A 178 4.59 -15.73 5.60
N LEU A 179 4.92 -14.45 5.43
CA LEU A 179 6.15 -13.99 4.79
C LEU A 179 7.33 -13.83 5.78
N GLY A 180 7.15 -14.15 7.06
CA GLY A 180 8.16 -13.95 8.09
C GLY A 180 8.49 -12.46 8.37
N LEU A 181 7.54 -11.58 8.06
CA LEU A 181 7.67 -10.13 8.22
C LEU A 181 6.89 -9.68 9.46
N ALA A 182 7.59 -9.35 10.55
CA ALA A 182 6.96 -8.78 11.74
C ALA A 182 6.83 -7.26 11.63
N ASP A 183 5.65 -6.74 11.99
CA ASP A 183 5.39 -5.30 12.11
C ASP A 183 4.78 -4.98 13.48
N ARG A 184 5.62 -4.55 14.40
CA ARG A 184 5.22 -4.28 15.79
C ARG A 184 4.16 -3.16 15.90
N GLN A 185 4.15 -2.21 14.98
CA GLN A 185 3.16 -1.12 15.01
C GLN A 185 1.78 -1.63 14.62
N LEU A 186 1.70 -2.48 13.59
CA LEU A 186 0.43 -3.11 13.19
C LEU A 186 -0.08 -4.10 14.25
N VAL A 187 0.80 -4.84 14.92
CA VAL A 187 0.42 -5.73 16.04
C VAL A 187 -0.20 -4.92 17.18
N ARG A 188 0.44 -3.84 17.64
CA ARG A 188 -0.13 -2.95 18.67
C ARG A 188 -1.47 -2.34 18.25
N LEU A 189 -1.59 -1.97 16.97
CA LEU A 189 -2.85 -1.47 16.43
C LEU A 189 -3.95 -2.53 16.49
N PHE A 190 -3.64 -3.75 16.12
CA PHE A 190 -4.57 -4.88 16.17
C PHE A 190 -5.04 -5.16 17.60
N GLU A 191 -4.13 -5.25 18.57
CA GLU A 191 -4.46 -5.43 20.00
C GLU A 191 -5.43 -4.33 20.49
N ARG A 192 -5.17 -3.07 20.09
CA ARG A 192 -6.06 -1.96 20.46
C ARG A 192 -7.43 -2.04 19.79
N VAL A 193 -7.49 -2.43 18.53
CA VAL A 193 -8.75 -2.65 17.80
C VAL A 193 -9.58 -3.76 18.47
N GLN A 194 -8.94 -4.86 18.86
CA GLN A 194 -9.61 -5.97 19.55
C GLN A 194 -10.19 -5.53 20.90
N ALA A 195 -9.41 -4.79 21.71
CA ALA A 195 -9.88 -4.27 22.99
C ALA A 195 -11.11 -3.35 22.82
N LEU A 196 -11.14 -2.50 21.80
CA LEU A 196 -12.29 -1.63 21.50
C LEU A 196 -13.52 -2.41 21.01
N ALA A 197 -13.32 -3.50 20.30
CA ALA A 197 -14.41 -4.36 19.82
C ALA A 197 -15.05 -5.12 20.99
N SER A 198 -14.23 -5.70 21.89
CA SER A 198 -14.71 -6.42 23.08
C SER A 198 -15.46 -5.52 24.09
N ALA A 199 -15.09 -4.24 24.20
CA ALA A 199 -15.76 -3.29 25.09
C ALA A 199 -17.16 -2.83 24.58
N ARG A 200 -17.53 -3.21 23.34
CA ARG A 200 -18.80 -2.84 22.70
C ARG A 200 -19.77 -4.02 22.52
N ALA A 201 -19.28 -5.23 22.77
CA ALA A 201 -20.07 -6.47 22.74
C ALA A 201 -20.70 -6.75 24.11
#